data_4a9746915ff44eb8e782a9df5f0f604e
#
_entry.id   4a9746915ff44eb8e782a9df5f0f604e
#
_cell.length_a   1.000
_cell.length_b   1.000
_cell.length_c   1.000
_cell.angle_alpha   90.00
_cell.angle_beta   90.00
_cell.angle_gamma   90.00
#
_symmetry.space_group_name_H-M   'P 1'
#
loop_
_entity.id
_entity.type
_entity.pdbx_description
1 polymer ?
#
loop_
_entity_poly.entity_id
_entity_poly.type
_entity_poly.pdbx_seq_one_letter_code
_entity_poly.pdbx_strand_id
1 'polypeptide(L)'
;MKYTTLGQTGLNVSRIAFGTWQLGGDWGRFDEDAAIAAIRRARELGVNFFDTAQAYGFGASEQILGEALRDELTTERDELVIATKGGLRQTDSGLVRDASPEWLRRGVDASLTALGVDHIDLYQVHWPDPTVSAAETAGALRELVSDGKIGHVGVSNYNAWQMAEFSATLPVETLQPPYHLFRREIEDGELPYCRAHNIGVLVYGPLAHGLLTGTLSTHTAFAADDWRSTSGVFSGSAFDLNLATVRALAMFAADLEVTISQLAIAWTLANPAVHVAIVGARHVSHVQDSLAAADVSLSDADLDTIDTIMSFGAQVAGPSPEGM
;
A
#
# COMPACT_ATOMS: atom_id res chain seq x y z
N MET A 1 13.48 -9.34 -10.40
CA MET A 1 12.11 -8.82 -10.12
C MET A 1 11.11 -9.58 -10.98
N LYS A 2 9.93 -9.96 -10.44
CA LYS A 2 8.80 -10.53 -11.17
C LYS A 2 7.77 -9.45 -11.47
N TYR A 3 7.09 -9.56 -12.61
CA TYR A 3 6.06 -8.60 -13.05
C TYR A 3 4.72 -9.32 -13.25
N THR A 4 3.64 -8.55 -13.26
CA THR A 4 2.28 -9.02 -13.51
C THR A 4 1.46 -7.94 -14.20
N THR A 5 0.43 -8.33 -14.93
CA THR A 5 -0.58 -7.38 -15.41
C THR A 5 -1.54 -7.06 -14.27
N LEU A 6 -1.76 -5.78 -13.98
CA LEU A 6 -2.60 -5.32 -12.89
C LEU A 6 -4.09 -5.34 -13.26
N GLY A 7 -4.76 -6.47 -13.01
CA GLY A 7 -6.18 -6.63 -13.33
C GLY A 7 -6.50 -6.31 -14.79
N GLN A 8 -7.52 -5.48 -15.02
CA GLN A 8 -7.96 -5.05 -16.35
C GLN A 8 -7.26 -3.79 -16.88
N THR A 9 -6.34 -3.18 -16.11
CA THR A 9 -5.67 -1.93 -16.52
C THR A 9 -4.73 -2.11 -17.72
N GLY A 10 -4.21 -3.31 -17.94
CA GLY A 10 -3.15 -3.56 -18.93
C GLY A 10 -1.77 -3.12 -18.46
N LEU A 11 -1.63 -2.44 -17.33
CA LEU A 11 -0.34 -2.03 -16.78
C LEU A 11 0.49 -3.26 -16.36
N ASN A 12 1.71 -3.35 -16.88
CA ASN A 12 2.68 -4.37 -16.48
C ASN A 12 3.53 -3.84 -15.33
N VAL A 13 3.27 -4.31 -14.11
CA VAL A 13 3.85 -3.78 -12.88
C VAL A 13 4.70 -4.81 -12.13
N SER A 14 5.72 -4.35 -11.42
CA SER A 14 6.48 -5.19 -10.50
C SER A 14 5.57 -5.73 -9.39
N ARG A 15 5.70 -7.01 -9.04
CA ARG A 15 4.88 -7.64 -7.99
C ARG A 15 5.10 -7.08 -6.59
N ILE A 16 6.20 -6.35 -6.39
CA ILE A 16 6.44 -5.52 -5.22
C ILE A 16 6.52 -4.08 -5.70
N ALA A 17 5.64 -3.22 -5.18
CA ALA A 17 5.66 -1.79 -5.38
C ALA A 17 6.40 -1.10 -4.23
N PHE A 18 7.06 0.02 -4.53
CA PHE A 18 7.63 0.86 -3.50
C PHE A 18 6.58 1.84 -2.97
N GLY A 19 6.25 1.73 -1.68
CA GLY A 19 5.32 2.61 -0.99
C GLY A 19 6.03 3.73 -0.23
N THR A 20 5.49 4.93 -0.27
CA THR A 20 6.12 6.13 0.30
C THR A 20 5.42 6.69 1.54
N TRP A 21 4.45 5.98 2.13
CA TRP A 21 3.71 6.48 3.30
C TRP A 21 4.63 6.90 4.45
N GLN A 22 5.72 6.17 4.67
CA GLN A 22 6.70 6.48 5.71
C GLN A 22 7.45 7.80 5.50
N LEU A 23 7.29 8.45 4.35
CA LEU A 23 7.91 9.72 3.98
C LEU A 23 6.95 10.93 4.19
N GLY A 24 5.74 10.69 4.67
CA GLY A 24 4.74 11.72 4.96
C GLY A 24 4.88 12.40 6.34
N GLY A 25 5.75 11.88 7.22
CA GLY A 25 5.96 12.45 8.56
C GLY A 25 5.26 11.72 9.71
N ASP A 26 4.23 10.91 9.46
CA ASP A 26 3.45 10.21 10.50
C ASP A 26 4.20 9.05 11.19
N TRP A 27 5.35 8.67 10.66
CA TRP A 27 6.22 7.59 11.14
C TRP A 27 7.45 8.09 11.92
N GLY A 28 7.38 9.33 12.44
CA GLY A 28 8.51 10.00 13.05
C GLY A 28 9.54 10.50 12.04
N ARG A 29 10.63 11.07 12.54
CA ARG A 29 11.69 11.66 11.70
C ARG A 29 12.41 10.60 10.87
N PHE A 30 12.80 10.98 9.67
CA PHE A 30 13.61 10.15 8.78
C PHE A 30 14.69 11.00 8.08
N ASP A 31 15.66 10.33 7.49
CA ASP A 31 16.70 10.92 6.66
C ASP A 31 16.21 10.92 5.20
N GLU A 32 16.01 12.10 4.65
CA GLU A 32 15.47 12.29 3.29
C GLU A 32 16.42 11.78 2.22
N ASP A 33 17.73 12.02 2.37
CA ASP A 33 18.75 11.52 1.44
C ASP A 33 18.78 9.98 1.43
N ALA A 34 18.64 9.35 2.60
CA ALA A 34 18.55 7.90 2.70
C ALA A 34 17.25 7.36 2.07
N ALA A 35 16.14 8.08 2.19
CA ALA A 35 14.87 7.73 1.56
C ALA A 35 14.94 7.84 0.03
N ILE A 36 15.51 8.93 -0.50
CA ILE A 36 15.77 9.12 -1.94
C ILE A 36 16.68 7.99 -2.46
N ALA A 37 17.74 7.66 -1.74
CA ALA A 37 18.63 6.56 -2.12
C ALA A 37 17.88 5.20 -2.13
N ALA A 38 16.93 4.99 -1.21
CA ALA A 38 16.11 3.77 -1.18
C ALA A 38 15.17 3.68 -2.39
N ILE A 39 14.52 4.78 -2.79
CA ILE A 39 13.66 4.86 -3.99
C ILE A 39 14.48 4.55 -5.25
N ARG A 40 15.61 5.22 -5.44
CA ARG A 40 16.53 4.98 -6.58
C ARG A 40 17.00 3.54 -6.61
N ARG A 41 17.38 2.99 -5.45
CA ARG A 41 17.79 1.58 -5.37
C ARG A 41 16.66 0.62 -5.74
N ALA A 42 15.43 0.90 -5.38
CA ALA A 42 14.28 0.10 -5.80
C ALA A 42 14.16 0.11 -7.34
N ARG A 43 14.25 1.28 -7.99
CA ARG A 43 14.25 1.40 -9.46
C ARG A 43 15.38 0.60 -10.10
N GLU A 44 16.62 0.75 -9.63
CA GLU A 44 17.79 -0.02 -10.11
C GLU A 44 17.58 -1.54 -10.02
N LEU A 45 16.84 -2.01 -9.01
CA LEU A 45 16.52 -3.43 -8.80
C LEU A 45 15.31 -3.90 -9.61
N GLY A 46 14.75 -3.03 -10.47
CA GLY A 46 13.68 -3.34 -11.40
C GLY A 46 12.27 -3.07 -10.86
N VAL A 47 12.11 -2.33 -9.77
CA VAL A 47 10.79 -1.80 -9.41
C VAL A 47 10.39 -0.75 -10.43
N ASN A 48 9.21 -0.92 -11.02
CA ASN A 48 8.62 0.05 -11.93
C ASN A 48 7.31 0.64 -11.40
N PHE A 49 6.85 0.20 -10.23
CA PHE A 49 5.60 0.63 -9.63
C PHE A 49 5.86 1.33 -8.29
N PHE A 50 5.47 2.61 -8.20
CA PHE A 50 5.66 3.46 -7.04
C PHE A 50 4.31 3.98 -6.56
N ASP A 51 4.00 3.78 -5.28
CA ASP A 51 2.73 4.18 -4.67
C ASP A 51 2.95 5.27 -3.61
N THR A 52 2.25 6.38 -3.77
CA THR A 52 2.23 7.52 -2.85
C THR A 52 0.80 7.97 -2.54
N ALA A 53 0.61 9.10 -1.89
CA ALA A 53 -0.68 9.76 -1.71
C ALA A 53 -0.50 11.24 -1.40
N GLN A 54 -1.45 12.07 -1.84
CA GLN A 54 -1.53 13.48 -1.50
C GLN A 54 -1.50 13.70 0.02
N ALA A 55 -2.22 12.87 0.78
CA ALA A 55 -2.30 13.00 2.23
C ALA A 55 -0.99 12.68 2.96
N TYR A 56 0.00 12.05 2.32
CA TYR A 56 1.29 11.75 2.95
C TYR A 56 2.14 13.03 3.05
N GLY A 57 1.96 13.76 4.15
CA GLY A 57 2.57 15.08 4.35
C GLY A 57 2.06 16.15 3.39
N PHE A 58 0.85 15.98 2.83
CA PHE A 58 0.19 16.92 1.91
C PHE A 58 1.07 17.40 0.78
N GLY A 59 1.62 16.41 0.04
CA GLY A 59 2.49 16.62 -1.11
C GLY A 59 3.97 16.38 -0.82
N ALA A 60 4.41 16.33 0.44
CA ALA A 60 5.83 16.12 0.76
C ALA A 60 6.36 14.78 0.24
N SER A 61 5.61 13.70 0.45
CA SER A 61 5.98 12.36 -0.04
C SER A 61 6.00 12.29 -1.57
N GLU A 62 5.06 12.96 -2.25
CA GLU A 62 5.02 13.07 -3.71
C GLU A 62 6.23 13.86 -4.25
N GLN A 63 6.62 14.96 -3.59
CA GLN A 63 7.81 15.74 -3.96
C GLN A 63 9.10 14.93 -3.83
N ILE A 64 9.27 14.18 -2.73
CA ILE A 64 10.42 13.30 -2.53
C ILE A 64 10.49 12.22 -3.62
N LEU A 65 9.34 11.62 -3.97
CA LEU A 65 9.26 10.63 -5.04
C LEU A 65 9.62 11.24 -6.40
N GLY A 66 9.06 12.40 -6.75
CA GLY A 66 9.37 13.14 -7.98
C GLY A 66 10.83 13.57 -8.06
N GLU A 67 11.45 13.97 -6.93
CA GLU A 67 12.88 14.28 -6.89
C GLU A 67 13.75 13.04 -7.06
N ALA A 68 13.40 11.95 -6.39
CA ALA A 68 14.16 10.70 -6.45
C ALA A 68 14.20 10.11 -7.87
N LEU A 69 13.09 10.22 -8.62
CA LEU A 69 12.91 9.63 -9.96
C LEU A 69 12.92 10.67 -11.09
N ARG A 70 13.44 11.89 -10.84
CA ARG A 70 13.37 13.01 -11.80
C ARG A 70 13.91 12.66 -13.18
N ASP A 71 15.02 11.96 -13.24
CA ASP A 71 15.66 11.62 -14.50
C ASP A 71 14.81 10.60 -15.27
N GLU A 72 14.36 9.55 -14.60
CA GLU A 72 13.51 8.50 -15.19
C GLU A 72 12.15 9.05 -15.60
N LEU A 73 11.53 9.93 -14.78
CA LEU A 73 10.26 10.59 -15.11
C LEU A 73 10.37 11.50 -16.34
N THR A 74 11.59 11.96 -16.67
CA THR A 74 11.85 12.81 -17.83
C THR A 74 12.22 11.99 -19.07
N THR A 75 12.98 10.89 -18.90
CA THR A 75 13.61 10.18 -20.05
C THR A 75 13.03 8.79 -20.28
N GLU A 76 12.38 8.19 -19.28
CA GLU A 76 11.88 6.81 -19.29
C GLU A 76 10.45 6.73 -18.71
N ARG A 77 9.64 7.80 -18.90
CA ARG A 77 8.31 7.94 -18.25
C ARG A 77 7.40 6.72 -18.46
N ASP A 78 7.40 6.16 -19.67
CA ASP A 78 6.58 5.01 -20.05
C ASP A 78 7.03 3.68 -19.40
N GLU A 79 8.20 3.64 -18.78
CA GLU A 79 8.70 2.49 -18.04
C GLU A 79 8.28 2.49 -16.58
N LEU A 80 7.67 3.57 -16.11
CA LEU A 80 7.24 3.75 -14.73
C LEU A 80 5.72 3.78 -14.62
N VAL A 81 5.22 3.22 -13.52
CA VAL A 81 3.83 3.34 -13.09
C VAL A 81 3.82 4.11 -11.77
N ILE A 82 3.26 5.31 -11.80
CA ILE A 82 3.10 6.17 -10.63
C ILE A 82 1.65 6.10 -10.18
N ALA A 83 1.43 5.62 -8.96
CA ALA A 83 0.14 5.62 -8.30
C ALA A 83 0.12 6.65 -7.17
N THR A 84 -0.93 7.47 -7.13
CA THR A 84 -1.21 8.35 -5.98
C THR A 84 -2.68 8.31 -5.60
N LYS A 85 -3.03 8.95 -4.50
CA LYS A 85 -4.37 8.91 -3.92
C LYS A 85 -4.83 10.30 -3.51
N GLY A 86 -6.12 10.59 -3.65
CA GLY A 86 -6.76 11.80 -3.13
C GLY A 86 -8.08 11.49 -2.42
N GLY A 87 -8.79 12.53 -2.02
CA GLY A 87 -10.05 12.38 -1.30
C GLY A 87 -9.89 12.47 0.22
N LEU A 88 -8.75 12.95 0.71
CA LEU A 88 -8.54 13.33 2.11
C LEU A 88 -8.15 14.80 2.19
N ARG A 89 -8.62 15.47 3.23
CA ARG A 89 -8.39 16.92 3.46
C ARG A 89 -8.03 17.21 4.90
N GLN A 90 -6.97 18.00 5.11
CA GLN A 90 -6.62 18.52 6.44
C GLN A 90 -7.53 19.68 6.80
N THR A 91 -8.04 19.64 8.02
CA THR A 91 -8.84 20.71 8.64
C THR A 91 -8.30 21.04 10.02
N ASP A 92 -8.81 22.08 10.64
CA ASP A 92 -8.47 22.43 12.03
C ASP A 92 -8.84 21.33 13.04
N SER A 93 -9.80 20.47 12.69
CA SER A 93 -10.25 19.35 13.50
C SER A 93 -9.53 18.03 13.20
N GLY A 94 -8.58 18.04 12.26
CA GLY A 94 -7.84 16.85 11.82
C GLY A 94 -8.13 16.47 10.37
N LEU A 95 -7.75 15.25 10.02
CA LEU A 95 -7.94 14.68 8.68
C LEU A 95 -9.40 14.28 8.49
N VAL A 96 -9.99 14.66 7.36
CA VAL A 96 -11.37 14.32 6.98
C VAL A 96 -11.43 13.76 5.56
N ARG A 97 -12.45 12.95 5.29
CA ARG A 97 -12.76 12.46 3.93
C ARG A 97 -13.43 13.57 3.14
N ASP A 98 -13.00 13.77 1.91
CA ASP A 98 -13.58 14.72 0.98
C ASP A 98 -13.36 14.23 -0.46
N ALA A 99 -14.24 13.33 -0.92
CA ALA A 99 -14.21 12.80 -2.27
C ALA A 99 -15.10 13.62 -3.23
N SER A 100 -15.33 14.90 -2.91
CA SER A 100 -16.10 15.81 -3.76
C SER A 100 -15.37 16.07 -5.09
N PRO A 101 -16.13 16.29 -6.18
CA PRO A 101 -15.56 16.59 -7.50
C PRO A 101 -14.57 17.76 -7.49
N GLU A 102 -14.85 18.79 -6.71
CA GLU A 102 -13.97 19.96 -6.61
C GLU A 102 -12.65 19.60 -5.93
N TRP A 103 -12.72 18.88 -4.80
CA TRP A 103 -11.52 18.51 -4.05
C TRP A 103 -10.64 17.51 -4.82
N LEU A 104 -11.24 16.52 -5.51
CA LEU A 104 -10.50 15.57 -6.32
C LEU A 104 -9.76 16.23 -7.49
N ARG A 105 -10.41 17.17 -8.22
CA ARG A 105 -9.74 17.93 -9.30
C ARG A 105 -8.55 18.73 -8.77
N ARG A 106 -8.73 19.45 -7.67
CA ARG A 106 -7.64 20.20 -7.01
C ARG A 106 -6.53 19.27 -6.52
N GLY A 107 -6.91 18.11 -5.98
CA GLY A 107 -5.96 17.09 -5.52
C GLY A 107 -5.09 16.55 -6.66
N VAL A 108 -5.68 16.20 -7.80
CA VAL A 108 -4.93 15.74 -8.98
C VAL A 108 -3.97 16.82 -9.48
N ASP A 109 -4.40 18.08 -9.59
CA ASP A 109 -3.53 19.19 -10.04
C ASP A 109 -2.35 19.42 -9.06
N ALA A 110 -2.60 19.30 -7.76
CA ALA A 110 -1.57 19.38 -6.75
C ALA A 110 -0.57 18.20 -6.83
N SER A 111 -1.08 16.98 -7.00
CA SER A 111 -0.26 15.76 -7.15
C SER A 111 0.61 15.81 -8.40
N LEU A 112 0.08 16.23 -9.55
CA LEU A 112 0.83 16.43 -10.80
C LEU A 112 1.99 17.40 -10.59
N THR A 113 1.73 18.51 -9.88
CA THR A 113 2.73 19.54 -9.57
C THR A 113 3.80 18.99 -8.61
N ALA A 114 3.40 18.29 -7.55
CA ALA A 114 4.31 17.75 -6.55
C ALA A 114 5.23 16.66 -7.11
N LEU A 115 4.68 15.76 -7.93
CA LEU A 115 5.42 14.69 -8.63
C LEU A 115 6.28 15.22 -9.78
N GLY A 116 5.95 16.40 -10.34
CA GLY A 116 6.62 16.95 -11.50
C GLY A 116 6.32 16.18 -12.80
N VAL A 117 5.09 15.68 -12.94
CA VAL A 117 4.63 14.90 -14.10
C VAL A 117 3.41 15.54 -14.76
N ASP A 118 3.14 15.22 -16.02
CA ASP A 118 1.99 15.70 -16.80
C ASP A 118 0.77 14.77 -16.67
N HIS A 119 0.97 13.50 -16.30
CA HIS A 119 -0.10 12.54 -16.01
C HIS A 119 0.29 11.57 -14.89
N ILE A 120 -0.73 11.03 -14.22
CA ILE A 120 -0.64 9.99 -13.20
C ILE A 120 -1.18 8.69 -13.80
N ASP A 121 -0.43 7.58 -13.71
CA ASP A 121 -0.85 6.31 -14.30
C ASP A 121 -2.06 5.71 -13.59
N LEU A 122 -2.06 5.71 -12.24
CA LEU A 122 -3.15 5.20 -11.42
C LEU A 122 -3.51 6.20 -10.32
N TYR A 123 -4.73 6.74 -10.37
CA TYR A 123 -5.25 7.58 -9.32
C TYR A 123 -6.33 6.86 -8.50
N GLN A 124 -6.22 6.90 -7.18
CA GLN A 124 -7.10 6.14 -6.30
C GLN A 124 -7.86 7.06 -5.34
N VAL A 125 -9.16 6.77 -5.11
CA VAL A 125 -9.87 7.35 -3.97
C VAL A 125 -9.34 6.72 -2.70
N HIS A 126 -8.76 7.51 -1.79
CA HIS A 126 -8.01 7.02 -0.63
C HIS A 126 -8.94 6.30 0.38
N TRP A 127 -10.12 6.88 0.62
CA TRP A 127 -11.18 6.33 1.49
C TRP A 127 -12.55 6.64 0.92
N PRO A 128 -13.53 5.74 1.09
CA PRO A 128 -14.91 6.04 0.72
C PRO A 128 -15.43 7.21 1.58
N ASP A 129 -16.00 8.22 0.94
CA ASP A 129 -16.62 9.36 1.61
C ASP A 129 -18.13 9.13 1.72
N PRO A 130 -18.69 8.98 2.93
CA PRO A 130 -20.11 8.73 3.11
C PRO A 130 -20.97 9.97 2.82
N THR A 131 -20.37 11.15 2.63
CA THR A 131 -21.09 12.42 2.41
C THR A 131 -21.20 12.80 0.93
N VAL A 132 -20.45 12.11 0.07
CA VAL A 132 -20.46 12.31 -1.39
C VAL A 132 -20.90 11.02 -2.07
N SER A 133 -21.83 11.11 -3.02
CA SER A 133 -22.30 9.91 -3.71
C SER A 133 -21.19 9.27 -4.57
N ALA A 134 -21.22 7.94 -4.67
CA ALA A 134 -20.28 7.22 -5.52
C ALA A 134 -20.34 7.70 -6.99
N ALA A 135 -21.52 8.11 -7.47
CA ALA A 135 -21.73 8.63 -8.81
C ALA A 135 -21.04 9.98 -9.05
N GLU A 136 -21.04 10.89 -8.05
CA GLU A 136 -20.34 12.20 -8.15
C GLU A 136 -18.83 12.01 -8.14
N THR A 137 -18.30 11.18 -7.22
CA THR A 137 -16.89 10.84 -7.14
C THR A 137 -16.40 10.18 -8.43
N ALA A 138 -17.10 9.15 -8.90
CA ALA A 138 -16.77 8.43 -10.13
C ALA A 138 -16.90 9.31 -11.38
N GLY A 139 -17.89 10.20 -11.42
CA GLY A 139 -18.08 11.18 -12.48
C GLY A 139 -16.89 12.13 -12.62
N ALA A 140 -16.40 12.66 -11.51
CA ALA A 140 -15.22 13.54 -11.50
C ALA A 140 -13.95 12.82 -12.00
N LEU A 141 -13.73 11.57 -11.57
CA LEU A 141 -12.57 10.80 -12.03
C LEU A 141 -12.67 10.45 -13.52
N ARG A 142 -13.87 10.17 -14.04
CA ARG A 142 -14.07 9.96 -15.49
C ARG A 142 -13.70 11.20 -16.30
N GLU A 143 -14.01 12.41 -15.82
CA GLU A 143 -13.60 13.65 -16.48
C GLU A 143 -12.07 13.80 -16.48
N LEU A 144 -11.41 13.53 -15.33
CA LEU A 144 -9.95 13.59 -15.22
C LEU A 144 -9.22 12.58 -16.11
N VAL A 145 -9.82 11.39 -16.35
CA VAL A 145 -9.35 10.44 -17.37
C VAL A 145 -9.52 11.04 -18.78
N SER A 146 -10.68 11.64 -19.07
CA SER A 146 -10.94 12.25 -20.37
C SER A 146 -10.02 13.44 -20.66
N ASP A 147 -9.62 14.17 -19.61
CA ASP A 147 -8.67 15.28 -19.69
C ASP A 147 -7.20 14.80 -19.84
N GLY A 148 -6.94 13.50 -19.75
CA GLY A 148 -5.61 12.91 -19.82
C GLY A 148 -4.73 13.15 -18.58
N LYS A 149 -5.29 13.64 -17.48
CA LYS A 149 -4.56 13.90 -16.23
C LYS A 149 -4.28 12.63 -15.44
N ILE A 150 -5.16 11.62 -15.54
CA ILE A 150 -5.02 10.31 -14.91
C ILE A 150 -5.29 9.22 -15.97
N GLY A 151 -4.55 8.12 -15.91
CA GLY A 151 -4.70 7.00 -16.85
C GLY A 151 -5.76 6.00 -16.39
N HIS A 152 -5.64 5.51 -15.17
CA HIS A 152 -6.49 4.49 -14.58
C HIS A 152 -7.07 4.95 -13.24
N VAL A 153 -8.22 4.34 -12.88
CA VAL A 153 -8.95 4.67 -11.66
C VAL A 153 -9.03 3.48 -10.71
N GLY A 154 -8.60 3.70 -9.47
CA GLY A 154 -8.71 2.75 -8.38
C GLY A 154 -9.42 3.30 -7.16
N VAL A 155 -9.65 2.42 -6.21
CA VAL A 155 -10.15 2.76 -4.89
C VAL A 155 -9.33 2.10 -3.80
N SER A 156 -9.26 2.72 -2.62
CA SER A 156 -8.59 2.15 -1.45
C SER A 156 -9.58 2.08 -0.29
N ASN A 157 -9.52 0.98 0.48
CA ASN A 157 -10.38 0.77 1.65
C ASN A 157 -11.89 0.68 1.36
N TYR A 158 -12.26 0.36 0.13
CA TYR A 158 -13.64 0.10 -0.28
C TYR A 158 -14.00 -1.37 -0.06
N ASN A 159 -15.21 -1.64 0.41
CA ASN A 159 -15.76 -2.99 0.41
C ASN A 159 -16.40 -3.34 -0.95
N ALA A 160 -16.79 -4.61 -1.11
CA ALA A 160 -17.36 -5.13 -2.36
C ALA A 160 -18.64 -4.38 -2.79
N TRP A 161 -19.50 -3.98 -1.83
CA TRP A 161 -20.71 -3.24 -2.13
C TRP A 161 -20.38 -1.81 -2.64
N GLN A 162 -19.47 -1.12 -1.99
CA GLN A 162 -19.03 0.22 -2.39
C GLN A 162 -18.36 0.21 -3.78
N MET A 163 -17.55 -0.82 -4.07
CA MET A 163 -16.99 -0.99 -5.42
C MET A 163 -18.06 -1.22 -6.47
N ALA A 164 -19.10 -2.01 -6.16
CA ALA A 164 -20.22 -2.24 -7.08
C ALA A 164 -21.01 -0.95 -7.34
N GLU A 165 -21.28 -0.15 -6.30
CA GLU A 165 -21.95 1.14 -6.42
C GLU A 165 -21.15 2.13 -7.27
N PHE A 166 -19.84 2.26 -7.02
CA PHE A 166 -18.94 3.10 -7.79
C PHE A 166 -18.88 2.66 -9.27
N SER A 167 -18.81 1.34 -9.49
CA SER A 167 -18.71 0.74 -10.84
C SER A 167 -19.97 0.93 -11.69
N ALA A 168 -21.11 1.31 -11.10
CA ALA A 168 -22.30 1.68 -11.85
C ALA A 168 -22.10 2.96 -12.71
N THR A 169 -21.12 3.80 -12.36
CA THR A 169 -20.78 5.05 -13.07
C THR A 169 -19.45 4.97 -13.80
N LEU A 170 -18.42 4.42 -13.19
CA LEU A 170 -17.08 4.24 -13.75
C LEU A 170 -16.52 2.92 -13.21
N PRO A 171 -16.03 2.00 -14.06
CA PRO A 171 -15.43 0.76 -13.59
C PRO A 171 -14.31 1.00 -12.57
N VAL A 172 -14.32 0.26 -11.46
CA VAL A 172 -13.18 0.17 -10.55
C VAL A 172 -12.15 -0.75 -11.20
N GLU A 173 -10.95 -0.22 -11.49
CA GLU A 173 -9.91 -1.01 -12.14
C GLU A 173 -8.96 -1.63 -11.12
N THR A 174 -8.78 -0.99 -9.93
CA THR A 174 -7.93 -1.51 -8.87
C THR A 174 -8.55 -1.29 -7.48
N LEU A 175 -8.23 -2.21 -6.55
CA LEU A 175 -8.49 -2.07 -5.12
C LEU A 175 -7.18 -2.09 -4.34
N GLN A 176 -7.01 -1.13 -3.42
CA GLN A 176 -5.89 -1.10 -2.47
C GLN A 176 -6.39 -1.31 -1.03
N PRO A 177 -6.42 -2.55 -0.50
CA PRO A 177 -6.81 -2.85 0.86
C PRO A 177 -5.60 -3.14 1.75
N PRO A 178 -5.73 -3.07 3.12
CA PRO A 178 -4.75 -3.65 4.04
C PRO A 178 -4.81 -5.17 3.98
N TYR A 179 -3.66 -5.85 3.95
CA TYR A 179 -3.62 -7.30 3.99
C TYR A 179 -2.27 -7.81 4.50
N HIS A 180 -2.33 -8.59 5.56
CA HIS A 180 -1.16 -9.25 6.16
C HIS A 180 -1.61 -10.42 7.05
N LEU A 181 -0.68 -11.24 7.49
CA LEU A 181 -0.92 -12.46 8.29
C LEU A 181 -1.87 -12.25 9.49
N PHE A 182 -1.83 -11.09 10.14
CA PHE A 182 -2.70 -10.76 11.27
C PHE A 182 -4.00 -10.04 10.87
N ARG A 183 -4.21 -9.73 9.57
CA ARG A 183 -5.40 -9.03 9.06
C ARG A 183 -5.84 -9.64 7.73
N ARG A 184 -6.82 -10.52 7.80
CA ARG A 184 -7.24 -11.39 6.68
C ARG A 184 -8.71 -11.23 6.27
N GLU A 185 -9.42 -10.29 6.86
CA GLU A 185 -10.87 -10.11 6.66
C GLU A 185 -11.29 -9.91 5.20
N ILE A 186 -10.40 -9.40 4.35
CA ILE A 186 -10.71 -9.20 2.91
C ILE A 186 -10.79 -10.52 2.11
N GLU A 187 -10.35 -11.64 2.68
CA GLU A 187 -10.40 -12.95 2.03
C GLU A 187 -11.82 -13.44 1.79
N ASP A 188 -12.77 -13.03 2.64
CA ASP A 188 -14.16 -13.48 2.60
C ASP A 188 -15.04 -12.68 1.63
N GLY A 189 -14.68 -11.43 1.30
CA GLY A 189 -15.50 -10.52 0.51
C GLY A 189 -14.79 -9.84 -0.65
N GLU A 190 -13.83 -9.00 -0.35
CA GLU A 190 -13.18 -8.11 -1.32
C GLU A 190 -12.34 -8.89 -2.34
N LEU A 191 -11.53 -9.84 -1.91
CA LEU A 191 -10.68 -10.62 -2.82
C LEU A 191 -11.50 -11.48 -3.79
N PRO A 192 -12.54 -12.24 -3.35
CA PRO A 192 -13.43 -12.95 -4.27
C PRO A 192 -14.13 -12.01 -5.26
N TYR A 193 -14.59 -10.85 -4.80
CA TYR A 193 -15.22 -9.84 -5.66
C TYR A 193 -14.24 -9.32 -6.72
N CYS A 194 -13.03 -8.93 -6.33
CA CYS A 194 -12.02 -8.45 -7.24
C CYS A 194 -11.65 -9.49 -8.30
N ARG A 195 -11.50 -10.75 -7.88
CA ARG A 195 -11.22 -11.85 -8.80
C ARG A 195 -12.35 -12.06 -9.83
N ALA A 196 -13.62 -12.00 -9.38
CA ALA A 196 -14.77 -12.18 -10.26
C ALA A 196 -14.91 -11.06 -11.30
N HIS A 197 -14.41 -9.86 -11.00
CA HIS A 197 -14.53 -8.66 -11.85
C HIS A 197 -13.22 -8.24 -12.52
N ASN A 198 -12.16 -9.06 -12.42
CA ASN A 198 -10.82 -8.75 -12.92
C ASN A 198 -10.26 -7.39 -12.43
N ILE A 199 -10.55 -7.04 -11.17
CA ILE A 199 -10.02 -5.85 -10.51
C ILE A 199 -8.61 -6.15 -10.02
N GLY A 200 -7.64 -5.28 -10.34
CA GLY A 200 -6.26 -5.40 -9.85
C GLY A 200 -6.18 -5.15 -8.34
N VAL A 201 -5.54 -6.06 -7.58
CA VAL A 201 -5.40 -5.89 -6.13
C VAL A 201 -3.96 -5.59 -5.77
N LEU A 202 -3.75 -4.45 -5.10
CA LEU A 202 -2.47 -4.02 -4.57
C LEU A 202 -2.61 -3.84 -3.06
N VAL A 203 -2.00 -4.73 -2.29
CA VAL A 203 -2.19 -4.73 -0.83
C VAL A 203 -1.14 -3.88 -0.13
N TYR A 204 -1.57 -3.09 0.86
CA TYR A 204 -0.65 -2.33 1.69
C TYR A 204 -0.45 -2.98 3.06
N GLY A 205 0.68 -2.63 3.70
CA GLY A 205 1.02 -3.09 5.04
C GLY A 205 1.35 -4.59 5.17
N PRO A 206 1.97 -5.28 4.17
CA PRO A 206 2.23 -6.72 4.24
C PRO A 206 3.11 -7.12 5.44
N LEU A 207 3.88 -6.17 5.98
CA LEU A 207 4.71 -6.35 7.18
C LEU A 207 4.01 -5.96 8.49
N ALA A 208 2.68 -5.77 8.48
CA ALA A 208 1.89 -5.38 9.65
C ALA A 208 2.53 -4.19 10.40
N HIS A 209 2.90 -3.15 9.64
CA HIS A 209 3.50 -1.91 10.15
C HIS A 209 4.79 -2.13 10.98
N GLY A 210 5.55 -3.16 10.64
CA GLY A 210 6.81 -3.54 11.26
C GLY A 210 6.71 -4.72 12.24
N LEU A 211 5.52 -5.20 12.59
CA LEU A 211 5.35 -6.36 13.47
C LEU A 211 5.97 -7.64 12.86
N LEU A 212 5.84 -7.82 11.54
CA LEU A 212 6.35 -8.97 10.79
C LEU A 212 7.80 -8.80 10.30
N THR A 213 8.54 -7.84 10.84
CA THR A 213 9.98 -7.71 10.56
C THR A 213 10.85 -8.55 11.50
N GLY A 214 10.27 -9.02 12.62
CA GLY A 214 11.02 -9.73 13.66
C GLY A 214 11.91 -8.84 14.53
N THR A 215 11.90 -7.52 14.34
CA THR A 215 12.76 -6.56 15.07
C THR A 215 12.11 -6.02 16.34
N LEU A 216 10.77 -6.17 16.49
CA LEU A 216 10.06 -5.68 17.66
C LEU A 216 10.15 -6.64 18.84
N SER A 217 10.10 -6.07 20.04
CA SER A 217 10.12 -6.79 21.31
C SER A 217 9.14 -6.14 22.31
N THR A 218 8.91 -6.79 23.45
CA THR A 218 8.11 -6.23 24.54
C THR A 218 8.69 -4.94 25.14
N HIS A 219 9.95 -4.63 24.83
CA HIS A 219 10.66 -3.41 25.28
C HIS A 219 10.75 -2.35 24.19
N THR A 220 10.19 -2.60 22.99
CA THR A 220 10.20 -1.63 21.90
C THR A 220 9.36 -0.41 22.30
N ALA A 221 9.98 0.77 22.28
CA ALA A 221 9.31 2.05 22.47
C ALA A 221 9.32 2.82 21.15
N PHE A 222 8.16 3.31 20.74
CA PHE A 222 8.03 4.20 19.60
C PHE A 222 8.16 5.65 20.02
N ALA A 223 8.70 6.51 19.15
CA ALA A 223 8.76 7.95 19.41
C ALA A 223 7.33 8.54 19.50
N ALA A 224 7.18 9.66 20.22
CA ALA A 224 5.86 10.25 20.45
C ALA A 224 5.17 10.76 19.16
N ASP A 225 5.94 11.06 18.14
CA ASP A 225 5.51 11.45 16.78
C ASP A 225 5.32 10.26 15.83
N ASP A 226 5.50 9.02 16.30
CA ASP A 226 5.19 7.80 15.58
C ASP A 226 3.80 7.32 16.00
N TRP A 227 2.86 7.20 15.06
CA TRP A 227 1.48 6.79 15.34
C TRP A 227 1.38 5.45 16.08
N ARG A 228 2.37 4.56 15.93
CA ARG A 228 2.42 3.26 16.63
C ARG A 228 2.51 3.41 18.15
N SER A 229 3.02 4.56 18.65
CA SER A 229 3.12 4.83 20.09
C SER A 229 1.77 4.86 20.81
N THR A 230 0.69 5.16 20.10
CA THR A 230 -0.68 5.24 20.61
C THR A 230 -1.57 4.09 20.15
N SER A 231 -1.08 3.24 19.26
CA SER A 231 -1.86 2.12 18.71
C SER A 231 -1.92 0.93 19.65
N GLY A 232 -3.15 0.44 19.91
CA GLY A 232 -3.39 -0.78 20.70
C GLY A 232 -2.80 -2.06 20.09
N VAL A 233 -2.44 -2.04 18.80
CA VAL A 233 -1.78 -3.17 18.11
C VAL A 233 -0.41 -3.47 18.69
N PHE A 234 0.30 -2.44 19.20
CA PHE A 234 1.68 -2.53 19.70
C PHE A 234 1.76 -2.49 21.22
N SER A 235 0.70 -2.85 21.92
CA SER A 235 0.65 -2.85 23.37
C SER A 235 -0.24 -3.96 23.94
N GLY A 236 -0.01 -4.31 25.22
CA GLY A 236 -0.84 -5.26 25.97
C GLY A 236 -0.65 -6.73 25.55
N SER A 237 -1.52 -7.59 26.08
CA SER A 237 -1.39 -9.05 25.95
C SER A 237 -1.55 -9.56 24.51
N ALA A 238 -2.32 -8.87 23.67
CA ALA A 238 -2.44 -9.22 22.25
C ALA A 238 -1.11 -8.99 21.51
N PHE A 239 -0.41 -7.91 21.82
CA PHE A 239 0.92 -7.66 21.26
C PHE A 239 1.94 -8.71 21.71
N ASP A 240 1.94 -9.09 23.00
CA ASP A 240 2.84 -10.13 23.53
C ASP A 240 2.60 -11.48 22.82
N LEU A 241 1.32 -11.84 22.61
CA LEU A 241 0.93 -13.04 21.87
C LEU A 241 1.39 -12.98 20.42
N ASN A 242 1.20 -11.84 19.76
CA ASN A 242 1.62 -11.64 18.37
C ASN A 242 3.16 -11.69 18.23
N LEU A 243 3.92 -11.17 19.21
CA LEU A 243 5.38 -11.33 19.24
C LEU A 243 5.81 -12.80 19.38
N ALA A 244 5.07 -13.61 20.14
CA ALA A 244 5.34 -15.05 20.22
C ALA A 244 5.06 -15.75 18.89
N THR A 245 3.97 -15.41 18.22
CA THR A 245 3.62 -15.90 16.88
C THR A 245 4.68 -15.49 15.85
N VAL A 246 5.14 -14.24 15.87
CA VAL A 246 6.22 -13.74 15.00
C VAL A 246 7.51 -14.54 15.20
N ARG A 247 7.86 -14.90 16.43
CA ARG A 247 9.03 -15.77 16.69
C ARG A 247 8.88 -17.15 16.07
N ALA A 248 7.68 -17.74 16.15
CA ALA A 248 7.41 -19.04 15.51
C ALA A 248 7.49 -18.96 13.99
N LEU A 249 6.93 -17.89 13.39
CA LEU A 249 7.06 -17.62 11.94
C LEU A 249 8.53 -17.40 11.54
N ALA A 250 9.34 -16.72 12.37
CA ALA A 250 10.75 -16.50 12.08
C ALA A 250 11.57 -17.79 12.10
N MET A 251 11.23 -18.74 12.97
CA MET A 251 11.84 -20.08 12.97
C MET A 251 11.47 -20.82 11.69
N PHE A 252 10.21 -20.83 11.29
CA PHE A 252 9.77 -21.45 10.05
C PHE A 252 10.39 -20.79 8.81
N ALA A 253 10.51 -19.46 8.78
CA ALA A 253 11.20 -18.74 7.71
C ALA A 253 12.66 -19.18 7.58
N ALA A 254 13.34 -19.39 8.72
CA ALA A 254 14.73 -19.87 8.73
C ALA A 254 14.86 -21.29 8.15
N ASP A 255 13.88 -22.17 8.39
CA ASP A 255 13.84 -23.53 7.78
C ASP A 255 13.69 -23.46 6.25
N LEU A 256 13.05 -22.38 5.74
CA LEU A 256 12.92 -22.08 4.31
C LEU A 256 14.09 -21.24 3.75
N GLU A 257 15.11 -20.96 4.55
CA GLU A 257 16.27 -20.11 4.19
C GLU A 257 15.88 -18.69 3.75
N VAL A 258 14.79 -18.11 4.31
CA VAL A 258 14.33 -16.76 4.04
C VAL A 258 14.20 -15.95 5.34
N THR A 259 14.11 -14.62 5.22
CA THR A 259 13.76 -13.76 6.38
C THR A 259 12.26 -13.80 6.66
N ILE A 260 11.86 -13.48 7.90
CA ILE A 260 10.43 -13.38 8.24
C ILE A 260 9.73 -12.30 7.41
N SER A 261 10.40 -11.21 7.06
CA SER A 261 9.87 -10.17 6.16
C SER A 261 9.59 -10.74 4.78
N GLN A 262 10.52 -11.52 4.23
CA GLN A 262 10.35 -12.20 2.94
C GLN A 262 9.20 -13.20 3.00
N LEU A 263 9.11 -14.00 4.07
CA LEU A 263 8.00 -14.94 4.27
C LEU A 263 6.65 -14.22 4.28
N ALA A 264 6.53 -13.12 5.04
CA ALA A 264 5.29 -12.37 5.16
C ALA A 264 4.84 -11.72 3.83
N ILE A 265 5.77 -11.15 3.07
CA ILE A 265 5.48 -10.58 1.75
C ILE A 265 5.12 -11.70 0.76
N ALA A 266 5.89 -12.80 0.72
CA ALA A 266 5.62 -13.93 -0.15
C ALA A 266 4.25 -14.56 0.14
N TRP A 267 3.86 -14.65 1.42
CA TRP A 267 2.54 -15.13 1.81
C TRP A 267 1.42 -14.24 1.24
N THR A 268 1.54 -12.90 1.30
CA THR A 268 0.53 -12.03 0.69
C THR A 268 0.44 -12.22 -0.82
N LEU A 269 1.58 -12.42 -1.48
CA LEU A 269 1.67 -12.64 -2.93
C LEU A 269 1.26 -14.07 -3.35
N ALA A 270 1.18 -15.02 -2.41
CA ALA A 270 0.70 -16.38 -2.69
C ALA A 270 -0.83 -16.43 -2.91
N ASN A 271 -1.58 -15.44 -2.39
CA ASN A 271 -3.01 -15.35 -2.67
C ASN A 271 -3.23 -15.01 -4.16
N PRO A 272 -3.97 -15.83 -4.93
CA PRO A 272 -4.12 -15.66 -6.37
C PRO A 272 -4.91 -14.42 -6.79
N ALA A 273 -5.62 -13.76 -5.86
CA ALA A 273 -6.31 -12.50 -6.11
C ALA A 273 -5.38 -11.29 -5.93
N VAL A 274 -4.21 -11.44 -5.27
CA VAL A 274 -3.27 -10.35 -5.00
C VAL A 274 -2.26 -10.22 -6.14
N HIS A 275 -2.23 -9.07 -6.78
CA HIS A 275 -1.30 -8.76 -7.86
C HIS A 275 0.00 -8.17 -7.34
N VAL A 276 -0.08 -7.24 -6.39
CA VAL A 276 1.06 -6.44 -5.91
C VAL A 276 1.04 -6.32 -4.39
N ALA A 277 2.20 -6.42 -3.76
CA ALA A 277 2.43 -6.02 -2.37
C ALA A 277 3.16 -4.67 -2.34
N ILE A 278 2.59 -3.67 -1.66
CA ILE A 278 3.20 -2.35 -1.48
C ILE A 278 4.06 -2.38 -0.21
N VAL A 279 5.36 -2.18 -0.38
CA VAL A 279 6.33 -2.23 0.72
C VAL A 279 7.07 -0.90 0.81
N GLY A 280 7.03 -0.27 1.98
CA GLY A 280 7.79 0.93 2.27
C GLY A 280 9.20 0.63 2.81
N ALA A 281 10.17 1.46 2.44
CA ALA A 281 11.51 1.39 3.00
C ALA A 281 12.12 2.80 3.13
N ARG A 282 12.89 3.02 4.19
CA ARG A 282 13.66 4.26 4.41
C ARG A 282 15.16 4.06 4.26
N HIS A 283 15.60 2.82 3.99
CA HIS A 283 17.01 2.45 3.84
C HIS A 283 17.18 1.41 2.74
N VAL A 284 18.28 1.50 2.01
CA VAL A 284 18.65 0.61 0.89
C VAL A 284 18.62 -0.88 1.28
N SER A 285 19.11 -1.22 2.48
CA SER A 285 19.11 -2.61 2.95
C SER A 285 17.72 -3.22 3.08
N HIS A 286 16.73 -2.43 3.51
CA HIS A 286 15.34 -2.89 3.62
C HIS A 286 14.71 -3.11 2.24
N VAL A 287 15.07 -2.30 1.25
CA VAL A 287 14.62 -2.48 -0.14
C VAL A 287 15.07 -3.84 -0.66
N GLN A 288 16.36 -4.16 -0.53
CA GLN A 288 16.94 -5.41 -1.05
C GLN A 288 16.31 -6.63 -0.41
N ASP A 289 16.11 -6.61 0.92
CA ASP A 289 15.47 -7.72 1.66
C ASP A 289 14.03 -7.93 1.18
N SER A 290 13.24 -6.85 1.12
CA SER A 290 11.84 -6.94 0.72
C SER A 290 11.66 -7.40 -0.73
N LEU A 291 12.49 -6.92 -1.66
CA LEU A 291 12.38 -7.29 -3.08
C LEU A 291 12.71 -8.76 -3.36
N ALA A 292 13.57 -9.37 -2.55
CA ALA A 292 13.87 -10.79 -2.65
C ALA A 292 12.64 -11.68 -2.37
N ALA A 293 11.66 -11.18 -1.63
CA ALA A 293 10.40 -11.90 -1.38
C ALA A 293 9.64 -12.25 -2.67
N ALA A 294 9.82 -11.50 -3.76
CA ALA A 294 9.17 -11.79 -5.04
C ALA A 294 9.63 -13.15 -5.64
N ASP A 295 10.79 -13.65 -5.25
CA ASP A 295 11.35 -14.91 -5.75
C ASP A 295 11.02 -16.10 -4.83
N VAL A 296 10.51 -15.86 -3.63
CA VAL A 296 10.06 -16.89 -2.70
C VAL A 296 8.76 -17.51 -3.22
N SER A 297 8.71 -18.85 -3.23
CA SER A 297 7.52 -19.61 -3.60
C SER A 297 7.14 -20.48 -2.41
N LEU A 298 5.91 -20.35 -1.93
CA LEU A 298 5.37 -21.14 -0.84
C LEU A 298 4.52 -22.28 -1.42
N SER A 299 4.76 -23.50 -0.96
CA SER A 299 3.91 -24.64 -1.27
C SER A 299 2.63 -24.62 -0.43
N ASP A 300 1.63 -25.44 -0.82
CA ASP A 300 0.41 -25.60 -0.01
C ASP A 300 0.73 -26.07 1.42
N ALA A 301 1.73 -26.95 1.60
CA ALA A 301 2.18 -27.42 2.91
C ALA A 301 2.82 -26.29 3.74
N ASP A 302 3.52 -25.33 3.09
CA ASP A 302 4.06 -24.15 3.77
C ASP A 302 2.93 -23.22 4.22
N LEU A 303 1.93 -23.02 3.38
CA LEU A 303 0.74 -22.23 3.71
C LEU A 303 -0.04 -22.83 4.87
N ASP A 304 -0.26 -24.15 4.88
CA ASP A 304 -0.90 -24.88 5.98
C ASP A 304 -0.10 -24.74 7.30
N THR A 305 1.23 -24.77 7.21
CA THR A 305 2.12 -24.57 8.37
C THR A 305 1.99 -23.15 8.91
N ILE A 306 2.00 -22.14 8.02
CA ILE A 306 1.79 -20.74 8.39
C ILE A 306 0.42 -20.57 9.06
N ASP A 307 -0.65 -21.13 8.51
CA ASP A 307 -2.00 -21.06 9.07
C ASP A 307 -2.07 -21.70 10.46
N THR A 308 -1.38 -22.82 10.66
CA THR A 308 -1.25 -23.45 11.98
C THR A 308 -0.56 -22.53 12.98
N ILE A 309 0.55 -21.91 12.61
CA ILE A 309 1.27 -20.96 13.47
C ILE A 309 0.38 -19.73 13.77
N MET A 310 -0.30 -19.19 12.78
CA MET A 310 -1.17 -18.03 12.91
C MET A 310 -2.40 -18.27 13.78
N SER A 311 -2.85 -19.52 13.94
CA SER A 311 -3.99 -19.87 14.81
C SER A 311 -3.75 -19.51 16.27
N PHE A 312 -2.50 -19.31 16.69
CA PHE A 312 -2.12 -18.89 18.05
C PHE A 312 -2.00 -17.35 18.16
N GLY A 313 -2.06 -16.59 17.07
CA GLY A 313 -1.95 -15.14 17.06
C GLY A 313 -3.29 -14.44 17.33
N ALA A 314 -3.23 -13.22 17.82
CA ALA A 314 -4.38 -12.35 17.90
C ALA A 314 -4.56 -11.60 16.58
N GLN A 315 -5.78 -11.63 16.03
CA GLN A 315 -6.09 -10.85 14.83
C GLN A 315 -5.98 -9.35 15.13
N VAL A 316 -5.48 -8.62 14.14
CA VAL A 316 -5.43 -7.16 14.17
C VAL A 316 -6.67 -6.65 13.42
N ALA A 317 -7.65 -6.19 14.17
CA ALA A 317 -8.89 -5.62 13.65
C ALA A 317 -9.00 -4.14 14.04
N GLY A 318 -9.90 -3.42 13.36
CA GLY A 318 -10.18 -2.02 13.67
C GLY A 318 -9.77 -1.06 12.55
N PRO A 319 -9.93 0.27 12.79
CA PRO A 319 -9.59 1.27 11.79
C PRO A 319 -8.14 1.17 11.38
N SER A 320 -7.85 1.64 10.17
CA SER A 320 -6.46 1.73 9.71
C SER A 320 -5.66 2.69 10.61
N PRO A 321 -4.33 2.62 10.55
CA PRO A 321 -3.47 3.55 11.28
C PRO A 321 -3.73 5.04 10.98
N GLU A 322 -4.36 5.35 9.85
CA GLU A 322 -4.77 6.73 9.49
C GLU A 322 -5.98 7.21 10.29
N GLY A 323 -6.58 6.36 11.14
CA GLY A 323 -7.67 6.73 12.04
C GLY A 323 -9.01 6.98 11.35
N MET A 324 -9.19 6.46 10.14
CA MET A 324 -10.35 6.69 9.28
C MET A 324 -11.40 5.60 9.38
#